data_9a2a7cc0d16757748e2bd03e7298115c
#
_entry.id   9a2a7cc0d16757748e2bd03e7298115c
#
_cell.length_a   1.000
_cell.length_b   1.000
_cell.length_c   1.000
_cell.angle_alpha   90.00
_cell.angle_beta   90.00
_cell.angle_gamma   90.00
#
_symmetry.space_group_name_H-M   'P 1'
#
loop_
_entity.id
_entity.type
_entity.pdbx_description
1 polymer ?
#
loop_
_entity_poly.entity_id
_entity_poly.type
_entity_poly.pdbx_seq_one_letter_code
_entity_poly.pdbx_strand_id
1 'polypeptide(L)'
;MAQTVARMFRDQDIGAMPVLSDGGSRRLEGIITDRDLCCGIMAEGLDPKTTPIAAFVSRSLVTCRPEQSLDSCEKLMQMHQIRRILVVDDGANCVGILSQADLARSEDSHKVSRTVAEISRPSQTIIAAPMAA
;
A
#
# COMPACT_ATOMS: atom_id res chain seq x y z
N MET A 1 -0.27 15.97 8.56
CA MET A 1 -1.65 15.76 9.02
C MET A 1 -2.41 14.93 8.00
N ALA A 2 -3.39 14.17 8.43
CA ALA A 2 -4.18 13.27 7.58
C ALA A 2 -4.89 13.99 6.43
N GLN A 3 -5.45 15.18 6.67
CA GLN A 3 -6.10 15.97 5.61
C GLN A 3 -5.13 16.33 4.47
N THR A 4 -3.88 16.63 4.78
CA THR A 4 -2.87 16.92 3.76
C THR A 4 -2.63 15.71 2.87
N VAL A 5 -2.49 14.52 3.46
CA VAL A 5 -2.29 13.27 2.73
C VAL A 5 -3.54 12.93 1.89
N ALA A 6 -4.74 13.09 2.44
CA ALA A 6 -5.98 12.90 1.69
C ALA A 6 -6.09 13.81 0.45
N ARG A 7 -5.66 15.07 0.60
CA ARG A 7 -5.59 16.00 -0.56
C ARG A 7 -4.56 15.55 -1.59
N MET A 8 -3.39 15.08 -1.17
CA MET A 8 -2.39 14.54 -2.08
C MET A 8 -2.91 13.34 -2.85
N PHE A 9 -3.64 12.42 -2.19
CA PHE A 9 -4.28 11.29 -2.87
C PHE A 9 -5.26 11.76 -3.95
N ARG A 10 -6.13 12.72 -3.62
CA ARG A 10 -7.08 13.28 -4.57
C ARG A 10 -6.39 14.00 -5.74
N ASP A 11 -5.45 14.88 -5.43
CA ASP A 11 -4.87 15.78 -6.42
C ASP A 11 -3.89 15.06 -7.37
N GLN A 12 -3.31 13.93 -6.94
CA GLN A 12 -2.43 13.08 -7.72
C GLN A 12 -3.12 11.84 -8.30
N ASP A 13 -4.41 11.64 -8.00
CA ASP A 13 -5.19 10.45 -8.39
C ASP A 13 -4.50 9.13 -7.99
N ILE A 14 -4.05 9.06 -6.73
CA ILE A 14 -3.38 7.90 -6.16
C ILE A 14 -4.07 7.43 -4.89
N GLY A 15 -4.00 6.13 -4.59
CA GLY A 15 -4.59 5.52 -3.39
C GLY A 15 -3.55 5.03 -2.36
N ALA A 16 -2.28 5.29 -2.60
CA ALA A 16 -1.21 4.92 -1.66
C ALA A 16 0.05 5.74 -1.92
N MET A 17 0.83 5.97 -0.86
CA MET A 17 2.15 6.58 -1.00
C MET A 17 3.13 6.02 0.01
N PRO A 18 4.42 5.93 -0.33
CA PRO A 18 5.48 5.62 0.62
C PRO A 18 5.63 6.76 1.63
N VAL A 19 5.91 6.41 2.87
CA VAL A 19 6.30 7.35 3.92
C VAL A 19 7.80 7.22 4.13
N LEU A 20 8.50 8.32 3.98
CA LEU A 20 9.94 8.39 4.06
C LEU A 20 10.38 9.06 5.36
N SER A 21 11.61 8.77 5.79
CA SER A 21 12.18 9.40 6.98
C SER A 21 12.39 10.90 6.79
N ASP A 22 12.29 11.63 7.89
CA ASP A 22 12.65 13.04 7.94
C ASP A 22 14.15 13.27 7.64
N GLY A 23 14.49 14.49 7.22
CA GLY A 23 15.89 14.88 7.03
C GLY A 23 16.47 14.71 5.64
N GLY A 24 15.61 14.55 4.60
CA GLY A 24 16.03 14.55 3.20
C GLY A 24 16.56 13.20 2.68
N SER A 25 16.62 12.19 3.52
CA SER A 25 16.87 10.83 3.08
C SER A 25 15.59 10.24 2.46
N ARG A 26 15.75 9.37 1.44
CA ARG A 26 14.62 8.64 0.83
C ARG A 26 14.37 7.30 1.52
N ARG A 27 14.89 7.11 2.72
CA ARG A 27 14.74 5.87 3.47
C ARG A 27 13.27 5.60 3.76
N LEU A 28 12.85 4.42 3.38
CA LEU A 28 11.48 3.97 3.55
C LEU A 28 11.17 3.68 5.02
N GLU A 29 10.12 4.29 5.55
CA GLU A 29 9.60 4.03 6.90
C GLU A 29 8.27 3.28 6.90
N GLY A 30 7.49 3.42 5.84
CA GLY A 30 6.20 2.79 5.77
C GLY A 30 5.44 3.09 4.48
N ILE A 31 4.20 2.67 4.47
CA ILE A 31 3.22 2.99 3.44
C ILE A 31 1.92 3.44 4.10
N ILE A 32 1.24 4.40 3.49
CA ILE A 32 -0.10 4.82 3.88
C ILE A 32 -1.03 4.76 2.67
N THR A 33 -2.26 4.34 2.90
CA THR A 33 -3.28 4.19 1.86
C THR A 33 -4.53 5.01 2.16
N ASP A 34 -5.38 5.20 1.16
CA ASP A 34 -6.71 5.79 1.29
C ASP A 34 -7.58 5.00 2.28
N ARG A 35 -7.45 3.67 2.29
CA ARG A 35 -8.13 2.80 3.25
C ARG A 35 -7.69 3.07 4.69
N ASP A 36 -6.40 3.32 4.94
CA ASP A 36 -5.88 3.65 6.28
C ASP A 36 -6.49 4.96 6.79
N LEU A 37 -6.63 5.96 5.91
CA LEU A 37 -7.29 7.21 6.27
C LEU A 37 -8.79 7.01 6.55
N CYS A 38 -9.47 6.23 5.73
CA CYS A 38 -10.90 5.96 5.91
C CYS A 38 -11.16 5.17 7.19
N CYS A 39 -10.51 4.03 7.36
CA CYS A 39 -10.76 3.11 8.47
C CYS A 39 -10.12 3.56 9.78
N GLY A 40 -8.96 4.23 9.73
CA GLY A 40 -8.26 4.66 10.93
C GLY A 40 -8.66 6.03 11.44
N ILE A 41 -9.12 6.92 10.56
CA ILE A 41 -9.42 8.30 10.94
C ILE A 41 -10.90 8.60 10.87
N MET A 42 -11.53 8.38 9.70
CA MET A 42 -12.95 8.69 9.55
C MET A 42 -13.85 7.77 10.38
N ALA A 43 -13.59 6.46 10.36
CA ALA A 43 -14.39 5.50 11.12
C ALA A 43 -14.26 5.69 12.64
N GLU A 44 -13.11 6.19 13.10
CA GLU A 44 -12.87 6.51 14.51
C GLU A 44 -13.34 7.93 14.90
N GLY A 45 -13.91 8.70 13.97
CA GLY A 45 -14.41 10.05 14.24
C GLY A 45 -13.33 11.08 14.56
N LEU A 46 -12.08 10.83 14.13
CA LEU A 46 -10.97 11.73 14.37
C LEU A 46 -10.98 12.91 13.38
N ASP A 47 -10.59 14.10 13.86
CA ASP A 47 -10.46 15.26 12.99
C ASP A 47 -9.19 15.14 12.11
N PRO A 48 -9.33 15.02 10.78
CA PRO A 48 -8.18 14.87 9.89
C PRO A 48 -7.27 16.10 9.82
N LYS A 49 -7.74 17.26 10.26
CA LYS A 49 -6.95 18.49 10.29
C LYS A 49 -5.87 18.46 11.39
N THR A 50 -6.15 17.78 12.48
CA THR A 50 -5.29 17.72 13.66
C THR A 50 -4.66 16.36 13.89
N THR A 51 -5.12 15.32 13.20
CA THR A 51 -4.63 13.94 13.37
C THR A 51 -3.36 13.70 12.54
N PRO A 52 -2.21 13.38 13.19
CA PRO A 52 -1.01 12.94 12.49
C PRO A 52 -1.20 11.56 11.86
N ILE A 53 -0.60 11.31 10.69
CA ILE A 53 -0.69 10.00 10.03
C ILE A 53 0.19 8.92 10.67
N ALA A 54 1.13 9.27 11.51
CA ALA A 54 2.18 8.39 12.02
C ALA A 54 1.65 7.10 12.69
N ALA A 55 0.48 7.16 13.33
CA ALA A 55 -0.16 6.01 13.96
C ALA A 55 -0.86 5.06 12.96
N PHE A 56 -1.09 5.52 11.73
CA PHE A 56 -1.83 4.80 10.70
C PHE A 56 -0.93 4.28 9.57
N VAL A 57 0.34 4.60 9.60
CA VAL A 57 1.34 4.13 8.64
C VAL A 57 1.64 2.65 8.89
N SER A 58 1.46 1.83 7.87
CA SER A 58 1.88 0.43 7.89
C SER A 58 3.40 0.34 7.79
N ARG A 59 4.03 -0.22 8.81
CA ARG A 59 5.50 -0.39 8.90
C ARG A 59 5.96 -1.83 8.61
N SER A 60 5.03 -2.79 8.60
CA SER A 60 5.30 -4.17 8.19
C SER A 60 5.33 -4.23 6.67
N LEU A 61 6.49 -3.95 6.08
CA LEU A 61 6.65 -3.78 4.64
C LEU A 61 7.23 -5.02 3.98
N VAL A 62 6.58 -5.43 2.89
CA VAL A 62 7.17 -6.33 1.90
C VAL A 62 7.73 -5.45 0.79
N THR A 63 8.98 -5.60 0.50
CA THR A 63 9.69 -4.82 -0.51
C THR A 63 10.37 -5.72 -1.53
N CYS A 64 10.67 -5.18 -2.70
CA CYS A 64 11.52 -5.82 -3.69
C CYS A 64 12.69 -4.89 -4.07
N ARG A 65 13.63 -5.41 -4.83
CA ARG A 65 14.80 -4.71 -5.35
C ARG A 65 14.61 -4.37 -6.81
N PRO A 66 15.24 -3.31 -7.34
CA PRO A 66 15.16 -2.97 -8.77
C PRO A 66 15.59 -4.11 -9.70
N GLU A 67 16.52 -4.95 -9.26
CA GLU A 67 17.11 -6.06 -10.03
C GLU A 67 16.23 -7.32 -10.03
N GLN A 68 15.23 -7.41 -9.15
CA GLN A 68 14.33 -8.55 -9.11
C GLN A 68 13.41 -8.57 -10.33
N SER A 69 13.14 -9.78 -10.83
CA SER A 69 12.20 -9.97 -11.93
C SER A 69 10.76 -9.64 -11.52
N LEU A 70 9.93 -9.26 -12.48
CA LEU A 70 8.49 -9.06 -12.24
C LEU A 70 7.85 -10.31 -11.65
N ASP A 71 8.21 -11.51 -12.14
CA ASP A 71 7.72 -12.78 -11.57
C ASP A 71 7.99 -12.92 -10.08
N SER A 72 9.17 -12.49 -9.65
CA SER A 72 9.56 -12.51 -8.24
C SER A 72 8.71 -11.54 -7.42
N CYS A 73 8.49 -10.34 -7.94
CA CYS A 73 7.64 -9.32 -7.31
C CYS A 73 6.18 -9.78 -7.23
N GLU A 74 5.65 -10.37 -8.31
CA GLU A 74 4.29 -10.93 -8.32
C GLU A 74 4.09 -12.04 -7.28
N LYS A 75 5.04 -12.95 -7.16
CA LYS A 75 5.01 -14.01 -6.14
C LYS A 75 4.97 -13.44 -4.72
N LEU A 76 5.74 -12.39 -4.45
CA LEU A 76 5.69 -11.69 -3.16
C LEU A 76 4.31 -11.04 -2.94
N MET A 77 3.75 -10.40 -3.96
CA MET A 77 2.43 -9.79 -3.87
C MET A 77 1.33 -10.84 -3.62
N GLN A 78 1.40 -11.99 -4.28
CA GLN A 78 0.47 -13.11 -4.08
C GLN A 78 0.60 -13.71 -2.68
N MET A 79 1.82 -13.98 -2.25
CA MET A 79 2.12 -14.60 -0.94
C MET A 79 1.65 -13.73 0.22
N HIS A 80 1.84 -12.42 0.11
CA HIS A 80 1.48 -11.46 1.16
C HIS A 80 0.12 -10.80 0.94
N GLN A 81 -0.59 -11.16 -0.12
CA GLN A 81 -1.92 -10.61 -0.48
C GLN A 81 -1.93 -9.07 -0.50
N ILE A 82 -0.91 -8.48 -1.09
CA ILE A 82 -0.74 -7.04 -1.24
C ILE A 82 -0.94 -6.59 -2.68
N ARG A 83 -1.58 -5.45 -2.86
CA ARG A 83 -1.88 -4.86 -4.18
C ARG A 83 -0.76 -3.96 -4.70
N ARG A 84 0.21 -3.65 -3.86
CA ARG A 84 1.36 -2.79 -4.16
C ARG A 84 2.58 -3.30 -3.42
N ILE A 85 3.72 -3.24 -4.07
CA ILE A 85 5.01 -3.56 -3.47
C ILE A 85 5.96 -2.38 -3.68
N LEU A 86 6.68 -2.01 -2.63
CA LEU A 86 7.64 -0.92 -2.70
C LEU A 86 8.99 -1.43 -3.16
N VAL A 87 9.63 -0.66 -4.03
CA VAL A 87 10.97 -0.98 -4.55
C VAL A 87 11.99 -0.15 -3.77
N VAL A 88 12.97 -0.83 -3.18
CA VAL A 88 14.03 -0.20 -2.40
C VAL A 88 15.41 -0.56 -2.92
N ASP A 89 16.34 0.37 -2.82
CA ASP A 89 17.76 0.15 -3.11
C ASP A 89 18.51 -0.49 -1.91
N ASP A 90 19.82 -0.66 -2.04
CA ASP A 90 20.67 -1.23 -0.99
C ASP A 90 20.72 -0.40 0.29
N GLY A 91 20.47 0.89 0.20
CA GLY A 91 20.38 1.81 1.33
C GLY A 91 19.00 1.84 2.00
N ALA A 92 18.07 0.96 1.59
CA ALA A 92 16.67 0.98 1.99
C ALA A 92 15.92 2.28 1.60
N ASN A 93 16.41 2.97 0.58
CA ASN A 93 15.71 4.12 0.02
C ASN A 93 14.61 3.66 -0.94
N CYS A 94 13.44 4.29 -0.85
CA CYS A 94 12.36 4.03 -1.78
C CYS A 94 12.70 4.61 -3.16
N VAL A 95 12.80 3.75 -4.15
CA VAL A 95 13.09 4.11 -5.56
C VAL A 95 11.92 3.89 -6.50
N GLY A 96 10.87 3.22 -6.04
CA GLY A 96 9.66 2.99 -6.84
C GLY A 96 8.55 2.28 -6.07
N ILE A 97 7.44 2.14 -6.77
CA ILE A 97 6.28 1.36 -6.34
C ILE A 97 5.74 0.61 -7.55
N LEU A 98 5.44 -0.65 -7.37
CA LEU A 98 4.79 -1.51 -8.37
C LEU A 98 3.40 -1.87 -7.88
N SER A 99 2.39 -1.61 -8.69
CA SER A 99 1.00 -1.90 -8.36
C SER A 99 0.44 -3.04 -9.21
N GLN A 100 -0.65 -3.64 -8.74
CA GLN A 100 -1.43 -4.59 -9.52
C GLN A 100 -1.86 -4.00 -10.87
N ALA A 101 -2.17 -2.71 -10.94
CA ALA A 101 -2.52 -2.02 -12.18
C ALA A 101 -1.34 -1.91 -13.15
N ASP A 102 -0.11 -1.78 -12.64
CA ASP A 102 1.10 -1.77 -13.50
C ASP A 102 1.33 -3.15 -14.11
N LEU A 103 1.14 -4.22 -13.35
CA LEU A 103 1.20 -5.59 -13.85
C LEU A 103 0.16 -5.83 -14.95
N ALA A 104 -1.06 -5.35 -14.74
CA ALA A 104 -2.16 -5.49 -15.72
C ALA A 104 -1.84 -4.84 -17.07
N ARG A 105 -1.00 -3.82 -17.09
CA ARG A 105 -0.58 -3.12 -18.32
C ARG A 105 0.63 -3.74 -19.00
N SER A 106 1.44 -4.51 -18.27
CA SER A 106 2.74 -5.00 -18.77
C SER A 106 2.83 -6.50 -18.96
N GLU A 107 1.86 -7.28 -18.45
CA GLU A 107 1.92 -8.72 -18.43
C GLU A 107 0.79 -9.39 -19.25
N ASP A 108 0.95 -10.70 -19.51
CA ASP A 108 -0.09 -11.52 -20.14
C ASP A 108 -1.35 -11.57 -19.27
N SER A 109 -2.52 -11.46 -19.91
CA SER A 109 -3.81 -11.37 -19.24
C SER A 109 -4.14 -12.57 -18.34
N HIS A 110 -3.73 -13.78 -18.73
CA HIS A 110 -3.95 -15.00 -17.93
C HIS A 110 -3.11 -14.99 -16.64
N LYS A 111 -1.87 -14.51 -16.75
CA LYS A 111 -0.96 -14.40 -15.61
C LYS A 111 -1.46 -13.34 -14.63
N VAL A 112 -1.86 -12.19 -15.14
CA VAL A 112 -2.44 -11.10 -14.35
C VAL A 112 -3.73 -11.53 -13.65
N SER A 113 -4.64 -12.21 -14.36
CA SER A 113 -5.90 -12.72 -13.79
C SER A 113 -5.65 -13.63 -12.59
N ARG A 114 -4.68 -14.54 -12.68
CA ARG A 114 -4.28 -15.42 -11.58
C ARG A 114 -3.69 -14.63 -10.41
N THR A 115 -2.81 -13.69 -10.69
CA THR A 115 -2.19 -12.83 -9.67
C THR A 115 -3.24 -12.01 -8.92
N VAL A 116 -4.19 -11.42 -9.64
CA VAL A 116 -5.31 -10.67 -9.03
C VAL A 116 -6.17 -11.58 -8.15
N ALA A 117 -6.50 -12.78 -8.61
CA ALA A 117 -7.29 -13.74 -7.84
C ALA A 117 -6.59 -14.13 -6.53
N GLU A 118 -5.28 -14.40 -6.57
CA GLU A 118 -4.51 -14.75 -5.37
C GLU A 118 -4.41 -13.58 -4.37
N ILE A 119 -4.13 -12.37 -4.85
CA ILE A 119 -4.06 -11.16 -4.01
C ILE A 119 -5.42 -10.87 -3.35
N SER A 120 -6.51 -11.13 -4.08
CA SER A 120 -7.87 -10.79 -3.66
C SER A 120 -8.55 -11.86 -2.81
N ARG A 121 -7.87 -12.96 -2.48
CA ARG A 121 -8.41 -13.98 -1.56
C ARG A 121 -8.80 -13.31 -0.24
N PRO A 122 -9.99 -13.58 0.30
CA PRO A 122 -10.38 -13.09 1.60
C PRO A 122 -9.33 -13.50 2.64
N SER A 123 -8.81 -12.56 3.42
CA SER A 123 -8.05 -12.92 4.62
C SER A 123 -8.98 -13.74 5.52
N GLN A 124 -8.49 -14.82 6.10
CA GLN A 124 -9.30 -15.75 6.93
C GLN A 124 -9.89 -15.09 8.20
N THR A 125 -9.56 -13.84 8.45
CA THR A 125 -10.17 -13.05 9.50
C THR A 125 -11.35 -12.27 8.94
N ILE A 126 -12.42 -12.96 8.57
CA ILE A 126 -13.74 -12.33 8.51
C ILE A 126 -14.18 -12.22 9.96
N ILE A 127 -13.90 -11.09 10.60
CA ILE A 127 -14.72 -10.65 11.73
C ILE A 127 -16.05 -10.28 11.07
N ALA A 128 -17.00 -11.21 11.10
CA ALA A 128 -18.37 -10.87 10.86
C ALA A 128 -18.75 -9.89 11.96
N ALA A 129 -18.75 -8.59 11.62
CA ALA A 129 -19.39 -7.62 12.49
C ALA A 129 -20.84 -8.07 12.65
N PRO A 130 -21.36 -8.24 13.88
CA PRO A 130 -22.75 -8.54 14.03
C PRO A 130 -23.52 -7.40 13.33
N MET A 131 -24.36 -7.76 12.37
CA MET A 131 -25.30 -6.80 11.82
C MET A 131 -26.15 -6.34 12.99
N ALA A 132 -25.94 -5.08 13.42
CA ALA A 132 -26.82 -4.45 14.38
C ALA A 132 -28.22 -4.43 13.77
N ALA A 133 -29.13 -5.09 14.43
CA ALA A 133 -30.55 -5.09 14.08
C ALA A 133 -31.14 -3.69 14.25
#